data_7c734e7cc8dfb9870fe4f323fe1e29ba
#
_entry.id   7c734e7cc8dfb9870fe4f323fe1e29ba
#
_cell.length_a   1.000
_cell.length_b   1.000
_cell.length_c   1.000
_cell.angle_alpha   90.00
_cell.angle_beta   90.00
_cell.angle_gamma   90.00
#
_symmetry.space_group_name_H-M   'P 1'
#
loop_
_entity.id
_entity.type
_entity.pdbx_description
1 polymer ?
#
loop_
_entity_poly.entity_id
_entity_poly.type
_entity_poly.pdbx_seq_one_letter_code
_entity_poly.pdbx_strand_id
1 'polypeptide(L)'
;MARKMLSALLHIGQNMWDEEPIERAKMTPYLESRCRKDYLRCDEKVWRRITDRMEKRHYNSAVLDLGEGVIYPSHPELAVKGSWSPEKLQKEIHRLRDAGIEAIPKLNFATTHDTWLGEYHRMVSTPDYYTAVQEIIDDVVEIFETPRLFHIGMDEELMGTQKRNAYQCVRQGELLWQDYGYYFACLTKHGIRPIVWGDEATFHPEWFYKRMPKYVLQSKCHYGSNFVKGKQKDDFHERQLASLKEVSDAGYEQLPGSSNWVMKKPEEFPWPTGKDYPRDRTAIRLFTKHCVENIKDELLAGFLCAPWGEINTALEDCWLEAIDQQADAMAEFGLKV
;
A
#
# COMPACT_ATOMS: atom_id res chain seq x y z
N MET A 1 24.68 -2.30 -12.32
CA MET A 1 23.49 -2.28 -11.46
C MET A 1 22.26 -2.45 -12.33
N ALA A 2 21.32 -3.30 -11.92
CA ALA A 2 20.03 -3.39 -12.59
C ALA A 2 19.23 -2.10 -12.39
N ARG A 3 18.32 -1.81 -13.33
CA ARG A 3 17.40 -0.66 -13.24
C ARG A 3 16.45 -0.87 -12.08
N LYS A 4 16.33 0.12 -11.18
CA LYS A 4 15.50 0.07 -9.98
C LYS A 4 14.13 0.71 -10.26
N MET A 5 13.12 0.24 -9.53
CA MET A 5 11.81 0.88 -9.51
C MET A 5 11.87 2.16 -8.66
N LEU A 6 11.46 3.26 -9.24
CA LEU A 6 11.13 4.49 -8.52
C LEU A 6 9.62 4.64 -8.62
N SER A 7 8.92 4.24 -7.56
CA SER A 7 7.47 4.08 -7.53
C SER A 7 6.81 4.98 -6.50
N ALA A 8 5.57 5.39 -6.74
CA ALA A 8 4.72 6.02 -5.75
C ALA A 8 3.42 5.23 -5.58
N LEU A 9 2.93 5.15 -4.33
CA LEU A 9 1.62 4.59 -4.02
C LEU A 9 0.59 5.72 -4.09
N LEU A 10 -0.32 5.66 -5.03
CA LEU A 10 -1.36 6.66 -5.28
C LEU A 10 -2.74 6.10 -4.91
N HIS A 11 -3.48 6.82 -4.08
CA HIS A 11 -4.80 6.40 -3.63
C HIS A 11 -5.91 6.95 -4.53
N ILE A 12 -6.55 6.08 -5.32
CA ILE A 12 -7.86 6.36 -5.92
C ILE A 12 -8.92 6.08 -4.85
N GLY A 13 -8.94 4.86 -4.29
CA GLY A 13 -9.67 4.53 -3.07
C GLY A 13 -8.88 4.82 -1.81
N GLN A 14 -9.54 5.21 -0.74
CA GLN A 14 -8.89 5.60 0.52
C GLN A 14 -9.52 4.96 1.76
N ASN A 15 -10.67 4.35 1.64
CA ASN A 15 -11.50 3.89 2.75
C ASN A 15 -11.16 2.48 3.23
N MET A 16 -9.87 2.16 3.32
CA MET A 16 -9.43 0.81 3.53
C MET A 16 -9.15 0.47 5.00
N TRP A 17 -9.46 1.33 5.97
CA TRP A 17 -9.02 1.09 7.34
C TRP A 17 -10.08 0.74 8.34
N ASP A 18 -11.15 1.54 8.45
CA ASP A 18 -12.13 1.34 9.53
C ASP A 18 -13.56 1.36 9.00
N GLU A 19 -14.40 0.49 9.54
CA GLU A 19 -15.84 0.64 9.46
C GLU A 19 -16.33 1.83 10.28
N GLU A 20 -17.54 2.30 9.98
CA GLU A 20 -18.21 3.27 10.84
C GLU A 20 -18.46 2.63 12.23
N PRO A 21 -18.02 3.27 13.33
CA PRO A 21 -18.22 2.72 14.67
C PRO A 21 -19.71 2.53 14.99
N ILE A 22 -20.04 1.45 15.69
CA ILE A 22 -21.42 1.18 16.16
C ILE A 22 -21.96 2.35 17.00
N GLU A 23 -21.10 2.98 17.81
CA GLU A 23 -21.46 4.07 18.70
C GLU A 23 -20.97 5.41 18.13
N ARG A 24 -21.81 6.10 17.35
CA ARG A 24 -21.50 7.44 16.83
C ARG A 24 -21.14 8.46 17.92
N ALA A 25 -21.62 8.27 19.14
CA ALA A 25 -21.23 9.14 20.28
C ALA A 25 -19.75 9.07 20.64
N LYS A 26 -19.04 8.03 20.19
CA LYS A 26 -17.57 7.88 20.38
C LYS A 26 -16.76 8.36 19.16
N MET A 27 -17.44 8.92 18.15
CA MET A 27 -16.76 9.43 16.97
C MET A 27 -15.88 10.62 17.32
N THR A 28 -14.60 10.53 16.98
CA THR A 28 -13.64 11.63 17.05
C THR A 28 -13.27 12.06 15.64
N PRO A 29 -12.77 13.27 15.41
CA PRO A 29 -12.28 13.69 14.08
C PRO A 29 -11.27 12.72 13.47
N TYR A 30 -10.43 12.11 14.29
CA TYR A 30 -9.49 11.06 13.84
C TYR A 30 -10.21 9.81 13.34
N LEU A 31 -11.16 9.28 14.09
CA LEU A 31 -11.94 8.11 13.68
C LEU A 31 -12.78 8.42 12.44
N GLU A 32 -13.40 9.59 12.40
CA GLU A 32 -14.19 10.02 11.24
C GLU A 32 -13.36 10.09 9.97
N SER A 33 -12.12 10.57 10.05
CA SER A 33 -11.22 10.65 8.90
C SER A 33 -10.81 9.26 8.35
N ARG A 34 -10.88 8.23 9.18
CA ARG A 34 -10.54 6.84 8.83
C ARG A 34 -11.73 5.99 8.40
N CYS A 35 -12.94 6.44 8.63
CA CYS A 35 -14.13 5.67 8.27
C CYS A 35 -14.43 5.72 6.77
N ARG A 36 -15.04 4.65 6.28
CA ARG A 36 -15.57 4.57 4.93
C ARG A 36 -16.47 5.76 4.63
N LYS A 37 -16.31 6.34 3.43
CA LYS A 37 -17.18 7.38 2.88
C LYS A 37 -17.97 6.81 1.71
N ASP A 38 -19.11 7.44 1.42
CA ASP A 38 -19.96 7.10 0.28
C ASP A 38 -19.60 7.89 -1.00
N TYR A 39 -18.44 8.55 -0.98
CA TYR A 39 -17.94 9.34 -2.11
C TYR A 39 -16.43 9.21 -2.28
N LEU A 40 -15.97 9.38 -3.51
CA LEU A 40 -14.55 9.35 -3.88
C LEU A 40 -13.79 10.55 -3.26
N ARG A 41 -12.65 10.25 -2.64
CA ARG A 41 -11.78 11.24 -1.98
C ARG A 41 -10.51 11.57 -2.79
N CYS A 42 -10.53 11.34 -4.09
CA CYS A 42 -9.44 11.63 -5.00
C CYS A 42 -9.79 12.83 -5.90
N ASP A 43 -9.13 13.97 -5.71
CA ASP A 43 -9.24 15.13 -6.60
C ASP A 43 -8.41 14.91 -7.86
N GLU A 44 -9.08 14.87 -9.01
CA GLU A 44 -8.43 14.58 -10.30
C GLU A 44 -7.42 15.65 -10.74
N LYS A 45 -7.60 16.91 -10.32
CA LYS A 45 -6.65 17.98 -10.65
C LYS A 45 -5.36 17.81 -9.84
N VAL A 46 -5.50 17.44 -8.57
CA VAL A 46 -4.34 17.11 -7.71
C VAL A 46 -3.65 15.84 -8.20
N TRP A 47 -4.43 14.80 -8.50
CA TRP A 47 -3.92 13.57 -9.14
C TRP A 47 -3.05 13.87 -10.37
N ARG A 48 -3.57 14.73 -11.27
CA ARG A 48 -2.84 15.15 -12.48
C ARG A 48 -1.52 15.82 -12.14
N ARG A 49 -1.51 16.77 -11.20
CA ARG A 49 -0.28 17.47 -10.79
C ARG A 49 0.75 16.55 -10.14
N ILE A 50 0.27 15.57 -9.34
CA ILE A 50 1.14 14.55 -8.75
C ILE A 50 1.79 13.70 -9.84
N THR A 51 1.00 13.18 -10.77
CA THR A 51 1.51 12.31 -11.84
C THR A 51 2.39 13.06 -12.83
N ASP A 52 2.10 14.32 -13.13
CA ASP A 52 2.99 15.20 -13.93
C ASP A 52 4.33 15.48 -13.20
N ARG A 53 4.30 15.57 -11.86
CA ARG A 53 5.54 15.67 -11.07
C ARG A 53 6.33 14.36 -11.10
N MET A 54 5.67 13.22 -11.03
CA MET A 54 6.32 11.90 -11.15
C MET A 54 7.04 11.77 -12.51
N GLU A 55 6.38 12.15 -13.61
CA GLU A 55 7.00 12.17 -14.94
C GLU A 55 8.25 13.06 -14.97
N LYS A 56 8.15 14.31 -14.46
CA LYS A 56 9.28 15.25 -14.37
C LYS A 56 10.44 14.75 -13.50
N ARG A 57 10.14 13.90 -12.51
CA ARG A 57 11.12 13.30 -11.60
C ARG A 57 11.56 11.91 -12.03
N HIS A 58 11.22 11.51 -13.27
CA HIS A 58 11.60 10.24 -13.90
C HIS A 58 11.15 8.99 -13.12
N TYR A 59 9.99 9.06 -12.48
CA TYR A 59 9.34 7.87 -11.94
C TYR A 59 9.06 6.88 -13.08
N ASN A 60 9.33 5.60 -12.85
CA ASN A 60 9.10 4.55 -13.84
C ASN A 60 7.96 3.60 -13.46
N SER A 61 7.34 3.79 -12.30
CA SER A 61 6.17 3.02 -11.87
C SER A 61 5.28 3.78 -10.89
N ALA A 62 4.01 3.38 -10.80
CA ALA A 62 3.02 3.87 -9.86
C ALA A 62 2.19 2.68 -9.37
N VAL A 63 2.05 2.50 -8.06
CA VAL A 63 1.12 1.55 -7.46
C VAL A 63 -0.20 2.28 -7.23
N LEU A 64 -1.26 1.84 -7.90
CA LEU A 64 -2.58 2.46 -7.86
C LEU A 64 -3.47 1.71 -6.88
N ASP A 65 -3.76 2.31 -5.75
CA ASP A 65 -4.64 1.75 -4.72
C ASP A 65 -6.09 2.02 -5.12
N LEU A 66 -6.82 0.96 -5.50
CA LEU A 66 -8.11 1.05 -6.17
C LEU A 66 -9.26 1.09 -5.17
N GLY A 67 -9.33 0.11 -4.28
CA GLY A 67 -10.37 0.00 -3.25
C GLY A 67 -11.77 0.30 -3.80
N GLU A 68 -12.53 1.11 -3.10
CA GLU A 68 -13.87 1.59 -3.47
C GLU A 68 -13.86 2.66 -4.58
N GLY A 69 -12.67 3.11 -4.99
CA GLY A 69 -12.52 4.22 -5.96
C GLY A 69 -12.74 3.83 -7.42
N VAL A 70 -13.01 2.56 -7.70
CA VAL A 70 -13.20 2.03 -9.05
C VAL A 70 -14.48 1.20 -9.12
N ILE A 71 -15.17 1.26 -10.25
CA ILE A 71 -16.31 0.39 -10.54
C ILE A 71 -15.79 -0.93 -11.10
N TYR A 72 -15.95 -2.01 -10.35
CA TYR A 72 -15.65 -3.37 -10.84
C TYR A 72 -16.87 -3.90 -11.58
N PRO A 73 -16.76 -4.34 -12.86
CA PRO A 73 -17.89 -4.85 -13.62
C PRO A 73 -18.65 -6.00 -12.94
N SER A 74 -17.92 -6.90 -12.27
CA SER A 74 -18.51 -8.03 -11.54
C SER A 74 -19.19 -7.60 -10.22
N HIS A 75 -18.70 -6.50 -9.59
CA HIS A 75 -19.14 -6.03 -8.27
C HIS A 75 -19.33 -4.49 -8.24
N PRO A 76 -20.28 -3.95 -9.03
CA PRO A 76 -20.53 -2.51 -9.10
C PRO A 76 -21.03 -1.91 -7.78
N GLU A 77 -21.57 -2.73 -6.87
CA GLU A 77 -22.05 -2.33 -5.55
C GLU A 77 -20.94 -1.88 -4.59
N LEU A 78 -19.69 -2.21 -4.87
CA LEU A 78 -18.54 -1.79 -4.05
C LEU A 78 -18.14 -0.34 -4.29
N ALA A 79 -18.52 0.21 -5.44
CA ALA A 79 -18.18 1.55 -5.83
C ALA A 79 -18.91 2.61 -4.98
N VAL A 80 -18.24 3.74 -4.73
CA VAL A 80 -18.82 4.90 -4.09
C VAL A 80 -19.16 5.98 -5.14
N LYS A 81 -19.90 7.00 -4.73
CA LYS A 81 -20.24 8.12 -5.62
C LYS A 81 -18.97 8.78 -6.19
N GLY A 82 -18.84 8.81 -7.49
CA GLY A 82 -17.69 9.41 -8.19
C GLY A 82 -16.54 8.44 -8.49
N SER A 83 -16.66 7.15 -8.14
CA SER A 83 -15.69 6.13 -8.51
C SER A 83 -15.43 6.11 -10.02
N TRP A 84 -14.22 5.80 -10.39
CA TRP A 84 -13.81 5.78 -11.80
C TRP A 84 -14.41 4.57 -12.52
N SER A 85 -14.93 4.79 -13.74
CA SER A 85 -15.31 3.67 -14.60
C SER A 85 -14.07 2.90 -15.09
N PRO A 86 -14.22 1.65 -15.54
CA PRO A 86 -13.14 0.88 -16.17
C PRO A 86 -12.45 1.65 -17.29
N GLU A 87 -13.22 2.29 -18.18
CA GLU A 87 -12.69 3.04 -19.33
C GLU A 87 -11.90 4.27 -18.88
N LYS A 88 -12.36 4.95 -17.82
CA LYS A 88 -11.63 6.09 -17.25
C LYS A 88 -10.31 5.65 -16.64
N LEU A 89 -10.32 4.58 -15.87
CA LEU A 89 -9.11 4.01 -15.28
C LEU A 89 -8.13 3.55 -16.37
N GLN A 90 -8.62 2.82 -17.39
CA GLN A 90 -7.80 2.35 -18.50
C GLN A 90 -7.16 3.51 -19.27
N LYS A 91 -7.94 4.57 -19.55
CA LYS A 91 -7.40 5.79 -20.18
C LYS A 91 -6.27 6.41 -19.35
N GLU A 92 -6.39 6.41 -18.04
CA GLU A 92 -5.36 6.96 -17.16
C GLU A 92 -4.13 6.04 -17.09
N ILE A 93 -4.32 4.72 -17.08
CA ILE A 93 -3.24 3.73 -17.18
C ILE A 93 -2.44 3.94 -18.49
N HIS A 94 -3.12 4.12 -19.61
CA HIS A 94 -2.46 4.39 -20.89
C HIS A 94 -1.66 5.70 -20.83
N ARG A 95 -2.23 6.77 -20.27
CA ARG A 95 -1.52 8.04 -20.09
C ARG A 95 -0.24 7.91 -19.25
N LEU A 96 -0.31 7.16 -18.13
CA LEU A 96 0.86 6.90 -17.30
C LEU A 96 1.91 6.10 -18.08
N ARG A 97 1.48 5.10 -18.82
CA ARG A 97 2.34 4.26 -19.67
C ARG A 97 3.03 5.07 -20.76
N ASP A 98 2.31 6.01 -21.41
CA ASP A 98 2.86 6.93 -22.41
C ASP A 98 3.91 7.88 -21.80
N ALA A 99 3.78 8.22 -20.52
CA ALA A 99 4.77 8.97 -19.75
C ALA A 99 5.93 8.10 -19.22
N GLY A 100 6.00 6.81 -19.60
CA GLY A 100 7.02 5.87 -19.14
C GLY A 100 6.82 5.33 -17.73
N ILE A 101 5.62 5.50 -17.16
CA ILE A 101 5.27 5.06 -15.80
C ILE A 101 4.41 3.79 -15.89
N GLU A 102 4.95 2.65 -15.44
CA GLU A 102 4.20 1.40 -15.31
C GLU A 102 3.13 1.55 -14.22
N ALA A 103 1.86 1.36 -14.57
CA ALA A 103 0.76 1.33 -13.61
C ALA A 103 0.63 -0.09 -13.03
N ILE A 104 0.70 -0.20 -11.70
CA ILE A 104 0.62 -1.45 -10.94
C ILE A 104 -0.64 -1.38 -10.08
N PRO A 105 -1.62 -2.27 -10.24
CA PRO A 105 -2.82 -2.26 -9.39
C PRO A 105 -2.51 -2.69 -7.96
N LYS A 106 -3.26 -2.11 -7.01
CA LYS A 106 -3.29 -2.55 -5.62
C LYS A 106 -4.72 -2.70 -5.15
N LEU A 107 -4.98 -3.84 -4.53
CA LEU A 107 -6.15 -4.10 -3.67
C LEU A 107 -5.64 -4.54 -2.30
N ASN A 108 -6.25 -4.06 -1.23
CA ASN A 108 -5.83 -4.51 0.11
C ASN A 108 -6.81 -5.53 0.66
N PHE A 109 -6.35 -6.76 0.85
CA PHE A 109 -7.12 -7.88 1.38
C PHE A 109 -6.82 -8.17 2.86
N ALA A 110 -6.08 -7.28 3.55
CA ALA A 110 -5.90 -7.37 4.99
C ALA A 110 -7.22 -7.06 5.71
N THR A 111 -7.59 -7.85 6.69
CA THR A 111 -8.85 -7.67 7.44
C THR A 111 -8.93 -6.35 8.23
N THR A 112 -7.84 -5.64 8.32
CA THR A 112 -7.74 -4.28 8.89
C THR A 112 -7.96 -3.18 7.87
N HIS A 113 -7.98 -3.52 6.57
CA HIS A 113 -7.99 -2.57 5.45
C HIS A 113 -8.96 -2.96 4.33
N ASP A 114 -9.91 -3.86 4.60
CA ASP A 114 -10.78 -4.46 3.60
C ASP A 114 -12.23 -3.96 3.61
N THR A 115 -12.53 -2.89 4.37
CA THR A 115 -13.90 -2.34 4.44
C THR A 115 -14.44 -1.87 3.07
N TRP A 116 -13.57 -1.66 2.09
CA TRP A 116 -13.93 -1.37 0.71
C TRP A 116 -14.67 -2.53 0.03
N LEU A 117 -14.49 -3.77 0.51
CA LEU A 117 -15.16 -4.96 0.00
C LEU A 117 -16.65 -5.06 0.42
N GLY A 118 -17.20 -4.04 1.08
CA GLY A 118 -18.61 -4.02 1.44
C GLY A 118 -18.99 -5.19 2.36
N GLU A 119 -19.98 -6.01 1.98
CA GLU A 119 -20.41 -7.16 2.80
C GLU A 119 -19.36 -8.29 2.82
N TYR A 120 -18.55 -8.42 1.78
CA TYR A 120 -17.57 -9.50 1.65
C TYR A 120 -16.45 -9.43 2.70
N HIS A 121 -16.11 -8.25 3.22
CA HIS A 121 -15.09 -8.12 4.27
C HIS A 121 -15.45 -8.86 5.57
N ARG A 122 -16.74 -9.18 5.77
CA ARG A 122 -17.23 -9.97 6.91
C ARG A 122 -17.28 -11.47 6.63
N MET A 123 -17.04 -11.87 5.38
CA MET A 123 -17.10 -13.25 4.91
C MET A 123 -15.71 -13.83 4.64
N VAL A 124 -14.67 -13.23 5.18
CA VAL A 124 -13.27 -13.62 4.95
C VAL A 124 -13.08 -15.12 5.10
N SER A 125 -12.31 -15.73 4.17
CA SER A 125 -12.02 -17.17 4.11
C SER A 125 -13.24 -18.07 3.86
N THR A 126 -14.36 -17.54 3.35
CA THR A 126 -15.53 -18.33 2.92
C THR A 126 -15.55 -18.52 1.39
N PRO A 127 -16.33 -19.50 0.86
CA PRO A 127 -16.49 -19.68 -0.57
C PRO A 127 -17.00 -18.42 -1.30
N ASP A 128 -17.96 -17.70 -0.73
CA ASP A 128 -18.52 -16.48 -1.31
C ASP A 128 -17.47 -15.36 -1.39
N TYR A 129 -16.68 -15.20 -0.32
CA TYR A 129 -15.55 -14.29 -0.31
C TYR A 129 -14.53 -14.61 -1.40
N TYR A 130 -14.14 -15.88 -1.53
CA TYR A 130 -13.18 -16.29 -2.55
C TYR A 130 -13.70 -16.07 -3.97
N THR A 131 -15.01 -16.30 -4.20
CA THR A 131 -15.64 -16.01 -5.49
C THR A 131 -15.54 -14.53 -5.83
N ALA A 132 -15.98 -13.66 -4.91
CA ALA A 132 -15.92 -12.21 -5.11
C ALA A 132 -14.49 -11.70 -5.34
N VAL A 133 -13.54 -12.15 -4.51
CA VAL A 133 -12.12 -11.77 -4.67
C VAL A 133 -11.56 -12.18 -6.02
N GLN A 134 -11.89 -13.41 -6.49
CA GLN A 134 -11.46 -13.90 -7.80
C GLN A 134 -12.01 -13.02 -8.92
N GLU A 135 -13.31 -12.71 -8.90
CA GLU A 135 -13.99 -11.92 -9.92
C GLU A 135 -13.44 -10.49 -9.95
N ILE A 136 -13.22 -9.85 -8.78
CA ILE A 136 -12.63 -8.51 -8.69
C ILE A 136 -11.19 -8.50 -9.22
N ILE A 137 -10.39 -9.51 -8.89
CA ILE A 137 -9.02 -9.62 -9.42
C ILE A 137 -9.04 -9.77 -10.93
N ASP A 138 -9.94 -10.61 -11.49
CA ASP A 138 -10.05 -10.81 -12.93
C ASP A 138 -10.48 -9.52 -13.65
N ASP A 139 -11.43 -8.75 -13.11
CA ASP A 139 -11.79 -7.41 -13.61
C ASP A 139 -10.58 -6.47 -13.66
N VAL A 140 -9.83 -6.41 -12.59
CA VAL A 140 -8.63 -5.54 -12.51
C VAL A 140 -7.55 -6.00 -13.49
N VAL A 141 -7.34 -7.30 -13.65
CA VAL A 141 -6.39 -7.85 -14.62
C VAL A 141 -6.78 -7.46 -16.05
N GLU A 142 -8.07 -7.49 -16.38
CA GLU A 142 -8.58 -7.06 -17.68
C GLU A 142 -8.39 -5.56 -17.89
N ILE A 143 -8.80 -4.71 -16.92
CA ILE A 143 -8.67 -3.25 -17.00
C ILE A 143 -7.20 -2.82 -17.17
N PHE A 144 -6.27 -3.49 -16.49
CA PHE A 144 -4.83 -3.21 -16.58
C PHE A 144 -4.13 -3.91 -17.74
N GLU A 145 -4.86 -4.68 -18.58
CA GLU A 145 -4.32 -5.42 -19.73
C GLU A 145 -3.20 -6.39 -19.32
N THR A 146 -3.44 -7.15 -18.27
CA THR A 146 -2.51 -8.12 -17.66
C THR A 146 -1.22 -7.44 -17.14
N PRO A 147 -1.28 -6.80 -15.98
CA PRO A 147 -0.12 -6.12 -15.40
C PRO A 147 0.97 -7.12 -14.99
N ARG A 148 2.23 -6.72 -15.05
CA ARG A 148 3.37 -7.56 -14.63
C ARG A 148 3.38 -7.84 -13.11
N LEU A 149 2.95 -6.86 -12.33
CA LEU A 149 2.93 -6.86 -10.86
C LEU A 149 1.53 -6.51 -10.36
N PHE A 150 1.16 -7.03 -9.19
CA PHE A 150 -0.09 -6.70 -8.50
C PHE A 150 0.15 -6.70 -6.99
N HIS A 151 -0.20 -5.61 -6.32
CA HIS A 151 -0.04 -5.49 -4.88
C HIS A 151 -1.34 -5.90 -4.17
N ILE A 152 -1.28 -6.91 -3.30
CA ILE A 152 -2.48 -7.44 -2.60
C ILE A 152 -2.63 -6.93 -1.16
N GLY A 153 -1.82 -5.96 -0.73
CA GLY A 153 -1.86 -5.45 0.64
C GLY A 153 -1.32 -6.44 1.66
N MET A 154 -2.18 -6.89 2.59
CA MET A 154 -1.89 -7.88 3.63
C MET A 154 -1.02 -7.35 4.77
N ASP A 155 -1.20 -6.08 5.11
CA ASP A 155 -0.57 -5.42 6.26
C ASP A 155 -1.46 -5.47 7.51
N GLU A 156 -0.81 -5.38 8.66
CA GLU A 156 -1.48 -5.21 9.96
C GLU A 156 -2.57 -6.26 10.30
N GLU A 157 -2.43 -7.51 9.89
CA GLU A 157 -3.35 -8.62 10.23
C GLU A 157 -3.37 -8.90 11.75
N LEU A 158 -3.82 -7.91 12.54
CA LEU A 158 -3.79 -7.92 13.99
C LEU A 158 -5.17 -7.61 14.59
N MET A 159 -5.56 -8.37 15.60
CA MET A 159 -6.81 -8.11 16.36
C MET A 159 -6.88 -6.69 16.91
N GLY A 160 -5.73 -6.14 17.33
CA GLY A 160 -5.65 -4.81 17.91
C GLY A 160 -6.08 -3.69 16.98
N THR A 161 -5.88 -3.85 15.67
CA THR A 161 -6.27 -2.88 14.65
C THR A 161 -7.75 -2.95 14.31
N GLN A 162 -8.39 -4.13 14.42
CA GLN A 162 -9.82 -4.34 14.16
C GLN A 162 -10.75 -4.01 15.34
N LYS A 163 -10.23 -3.75 16.53
CA LYS A 163 -11.06 -3.60 17.75
C LYS A 163 -12.09 -2.47 17.70
N ARG A 164 -12.03 -1.60 16.72
CA ARG A 164 -13.01 -0.52 16.48
C ARG A 164 -14.10 -0.93 15.51
N ASN A 165 -13.92 -2.01 14.77
CA ASN A 165 -14.89 -2.51 13.82
C ASN A 165 -16.07 -3.15 14.56
N ALA A 166 -17.25 -3.11 13.95
CA ALA A 166 -18.45 -3.76 14.47
C ALA A 166 -18.27 -5.28 14.59
N TYR A 167 -17.49 -5.85 13.68
CA TYR A 167 -17.14 -7.27 13.63
C TYR A 167 -15.64 -7.41 13.46
N GLN A 168 -15.09 -8.44 14.08
CA GLN A 168 -13.68 -8.79 13.95
C GLN A 168 -13.58 -10.11 13.18
N CYS A 169 -12.91 -10.06 12.03
CA CYS A 169 -12.57 -11.24 11.25
C CYS A 169 -11.13 -11.59 11.52
N VAL A 170 -10.90 -12.58 12.37
CA VAL A 170 -9.55 -13.01 12.74
C VAL A 170 -9.19 -14.27 11.97
N ARG A 171 -8.11 -14.21 11.19
CA ARG A 171 -7.50 -15.37 10.53
C ARG A 171 -6.04 -15.46 10.93
N GLN A 172 -5.59 -16.64 11.34
CA GLN A 172 -4.23 -16.87 11.83
C GLN A 172 -3.70 -18.23 11.38
N GLY A 173 -2.39 -18.41 11.46
CA GLY A 173 -1.74 -19.68 11.16
C GLY A 173 -2.09 -20.22 9.78
N GLU A 174 -2.47 -21.47 9.67
CA GLU A 174 -2.78 -22.12 8.39
C GLU A 174 -3.88 -21.44 7.60
N LEU A 175 -4.91 -20.89 8.24
CA LEU A 175 -6.00 -20.22 7.56
C LEU A 175 -5.50 -18.95 6.83
N LEU A 176 -4.70 -18.12 7.47
CA LEU A 176 -4.08 -16.95 6.84
C LEU A 176 -3.22 -17.34 5.62
N TRP A 177 -2.42 -18.40 5.76
CA TRP A 177 -1.56 -18.86 4.68
C TRP A 177 -2.31 -19.58 3.56
N GLN A 178 -3.49 -20.16 3.82
CA GLN A 178 -4.41 -20.62 2.78
C GLN A 178 -4.92 -19.45 1.95
N ASP A 179 -5.31 -18.34 2.59
CA ASP A 179 -5.75 -17.13 1.90
C ASP A 179 -4.63 -16.50 1.06
N TYR A 180 -3.42 -16.40 1.61
CA TYR A 180 -2.26 -15.98 0.79
C TYR A 180 -2.08 -16.87 -0.44
N GLY A 181 -2.17 -18.20 -0.25
CA GLY A 181 -2.09 -19.16 -1.35
C GLY A 181 -3.17 -18.95 -2.40
N TYR A 182 -4.39 -18.64 -1.97
CA TYR A 182 -5.51 -18.35 -2.86
C TYR A 182 -5.25 -17.06 -3.69
N TYR A 183 -4.87 -15.95 -3.05
CA TYR A 183 -4.55 -14.71 -3.76
C TYR A 183 -3.41 -14.89 -4.75
N PHE A 184 -2.37 -15.61 -4.35
CA PHE A 184 -1.25 -15.89 -5.25
C PHE A 184 -1.69 -16.73 -6.45
N ALA A 185 -2.57 -17.72 -6.25
CA ALA A 185 -3.11 -18.53 -7.33
C ALA A 185 -3.95 -17.69 -8.31
N CYS A 186 -4.80 -16.78 -7.79
CA CYS A 186 -5.57 -15.85 -8.61
C CYS A 186 -4.70 -14.98 -9.53
N LEU A 187 -3.51 -14.59 -9.09
CA LEU A 187 -2.59 -13.77 -9.87
C LEU A 187 -1.69 -14.60 -10.79
N THR A 188 -1.12 -15.69 -10.27
CA THR A 188 -0.14 -16.49 -11.02
C THR A 188 -0.77 -17.24 -12.21
N LYS A 189 -2.08 -17.54 -12.18
CA LYS A 189 -2.80 -18.08 -13.34
C LYS A 189 -2.75 -17.15 -14.57
N HIS A 190 -2.59 -15.83 -14.34
CA HIS A 190 -2.39 -14.82 -15.37
C HIS A 190 -0.91 -14.48 -15.64
N GLY A 191 0.04 -15.15 -14.98
CA GLY A 191 1.47 -14.85 -15.07
C GLY A 191 1.88 -13.58 -14.30
N ILE A 192 1.03 -13.09 -13.40
CA ILE A 192 1.26 -11.86 -12.63
C ILE A 192 2.02 -12.18 -11.35
N ARG A 193 3.04 -11.38 -11.04
CA ARG A 193 3.83 -11.51 -9.82
C ARG A 193 3.20 -10.71 -8.68
N PRO A 194 2.89 -11.34 -7.51
CA PRO A 194 2.36 -10.65 -6.36
C PRO A 194 3.38 -9.74 -5.67
N ILE A 195 2.89 -8.60 -5.13
CA ILE A 195 3.56 -7.77 -4.12
C ILE A 195 2.72 -7.84 -2.84
N VAL A 196 3.37 -7.93 -1.69
CA VAL A 196 2.71 -7.86 -0.37
C VAL A 196 3.41 -6.86 0.52
N TRP A 197 2.69 -6.27 1.47
CA TRP A 197 3.34 -5.64 2.60
C TRP A 197 4.06 -6.72 3.42
N GLY A 198 5.32 -6.50 3.72
CA GLY A 198 6.19 -7.51 4.30
C GLY A 198 6.06 -7.69 5.82
N ASP A 199 4.90 -7.41 6.39
CA ASP A 199 4.66 -7.38 7.84
C ASP A 199 4.79 -8.76 8.50
N GLU A 200 4.37 -9.82 7.80
CA GLU A 200 4.46 -11.19 8.31
C GLU A 200 5.90 -11.62 8.65
N ALA A 201 6.90 -11.10 7.95
CA ALA A 201 8.31 -11.34 8.30
C ALA A 201 8.69 -10.74 9.67
N THR A 202 7.94 -9.75 10.14
CA THR A 202 8.15 -9.11 11.46
C THR A 202 7.27 -9.74 12.54
N PHE A 203 5.99 -10.00 12.23
CA PHE A 203 5.02 -10.53 13.20
C PHE A 203 5.17 -12.03 13.43
N HIS A 204 5.33 -12.81 12.35
CA HIS A 204 5.34 -14.26 12.38
C HIS A 204 6.48 -14.85 11.52
N PRO A 205 7.76 -14.56 11.85
CA PRO A 205 8.91 -14.91 11.01
C PRO A 205 9.00 -16.40 10.72
N GLU A 206 8.68 -17.27 11.69
CA GLU A 206 8.71 -18.73 11.49
C GLU A 206 7.73 -19.20 10.39
N TRP A 207 6.53 -18.65 10.39
CA TRP A 207 5.53 -18.91 9.35
C TRP A 207 5.97 -18.31 8.02
N PHE A 208 6.44 -17.08 8.02
CA PHE A 208 6.89 -16.36 6.82
C PHE A 208 7.98 -17.15 6.09
N TYR A 209 9.08 -17.48 6.76
CA TYR A 209 10.19 -18.17 6.11
C TYR A 209 9.85 -19.60 5.65
N LYS A 210 8.84 -20.22 6.25
CA LYS A 210 8.35 -21.55 5.87
C LYS A 210 7.39 -21.52 4.69
N ARG A 211 6.57 -20.46 4.55
CA ARG A 211 5.40 -20.44 3.67
C ARG A 211 5.48 -19.43 2.53
N MET A 212 6.14 -18.28 2.72
CA MET A 212 6.19 -17.25 1.70
C MET A 212 7.01 -17.68 0.49
N PRO A 213 6.43 -17.71 -0.73
CA PRO A 213 7.18 -18.05 -1.92
C PRO A 213 8.23 -16.98 -2.27
N LYS A 214 9.40 -17.38 -2.78
CA LYS A 214 10.48 -16.45 -3.15
C LYS A 214 10.14 -15.53 -4.31
N TYR A 215 9.19 -15.87 -5.14
CA TYR A 215 8.76 -15.01 -6.25
C TYR A 215 7.90 -13.83 -5.79
N VAL A 216 7.37 -13.82 -4.57
CA VAL A 216 6.55 -12.74 -4.04
C VAL A 216 7.45 -11.57 -3.62
N LEU A 217 7.22 -10.40 -4.22
CA LEU A 217 7.97 -9.18 -3.91
C LEU A 217 7.52 -8.60 -2.56
N GLN A 218 8.46 -8.36 -1.66
CA GLN A 218 8.18 -7.89 -0.30
C GLN A 218 8.29 -6.37 -0.22
N SER A 219 7.20 -5.68 0.09
CA SER A 219 7.20 -4.24 0.33
C SER A 219 7.17 -3.98 1.83
N LYS A 220 8.33 -3.69 2.42
CA LYS A 220 8.44 -3.40 3.85
C LYS A 220 8.49 -1.91 4.09
N CYS A 221 7.65 -1.43 4.99
CA CYS A 221 7.57 -0.01 5.32
C CYS A 221 8.29 0.32 6.62
N HIS A 222 8.86 1.52 6.69
CA HIS A 222 9.25 2.14 7.95
C HIS A 222 9.04 3.65 7.86
N TYR A 223 8.48 4.22 8.91
CA TYR A 223 8.16 5.64 8.99
C TYR A 223 8.93 6.29 10.14
N GLY A 224 9.63 7.37 9.82
CA GLY A 224 10.45 8.11 10.76
C GLY A 224 11.93 8.17 10.37
N SER A 225 12.71 8.91 11.14
CA SER A 225 14.12 9.23 10.86
C SER A 225 15.11 8.61 11.85
N ASN A 226 14.63 7.81 12.80
CA ASN A 226 15.50 7.13 13.77
C ASN A 226 15.83 5.70 13.30
N PHE A 227 17.11 5.43 13.02
CA PHE A 227 17.63 4.13 12.59
C PHE A 227 18.70 3.58 13.53
N VAL A 228 18.82 4.15 14.74
CA VAL A 228 19.81 3.70 15.72
C VAL A 228 19.31 2.44 16.42
N LYS A 229 20.09 1.36 16.31
CA LYS A 229 19.79 0.07 16.96
C LYS A 229 19.69 0.26 18.49
N GLY A 230 18.69 -0.35 19.10
CA GLY A 230 18.41 -0.26 20.54
C GLY A 230 17.85 1.09 20.99
N LYS A 231 17.47 1.97 20.05
CA LYS A 231 16.85 3.28 20.34
C LYS A 231 15.57 3.52 19.55
N GLN A 232 14.94 2.46 19.08
CA GLN A 232 13.64 2.57 18.46
C GLN A 232 12.55 2.83 19.51
N LYS A 233 11.39 3.26 19.03
CA LYS A 233 10.23 3.56 19.85
C LYS A 233 9.78 2.37 20.71
N ASP A 234 9.89 1.16 20.17
CA ASP A 234 9.52 -0.10 20.80
C ASP A 234 10.18 -1.29 20.09
N ASP A 235 10.02 -2.49 20.65
CA ASP A 235 10.56 -3.74 20.11
C ASP A 235 10.03 -4.08 18.71
N PHE A 236 8.82 -3.63 18.38
CA PHE A 236 8.26 -3.85 17.05
C PHE A 236 9.08 -3.11 15.98
N HIS A 237 9.39 -1.83 16.19
CA HIS A 237 10.20 -1.03 15.26
C HIS A 237 11.64 -1.55 15.15
N GLU A 238 12.21 -2.05 16.25
CA GLU A 238 13.51 -2.72 16.20
C GLU A 238 13.48 -3.96 15.29
N ARG A 239 12.48 -4.81 15.46
CA ARG A 239 12.32 -6.02 14.63
C ARG A 239 12.00 -5.66 13.18
N GLN A 240 11.19 -4.64 12.94
CA GLN A 240 10.84 -4.16 11.60
C GLN A 240 12.10 -3.76 10.82
N LEU A 241 13.02 -3.00 11.43
CA LEU A 241 14.29 -2.63 10.80
C LEU A 241 15.23 -3.82 10.61
N ALA A 242 15.36 -4.69 11.62
CA ALA A 242 16.20 -5.88 11.53
C ALA A 242 15.72 -6.83 10.41
N SER A 243 14.43 -6.98 10.24
CA SER A 243 13.83 -7.87 9.25
C SER A 243 14.12 -7.49 7.80
N LEU A 244 14.47 -6.23 7.48
CA LEU A 244 14.92 -5.84 6.13
C LEU A 244 16.15 -6.64 5.70
N LYS A 245 17.16 -6.73 6.60
CA LYS A 245 18.36 -7.50 6.35
C LYS A 245 18.09 -9.02 6.36
N GLU A 246 17.30 -9.51 7.31
CA GLU A 246 16.96 -10.93 7.43
C GLU A 246 16.22 -11.46 6.20
N VAL A 247 15.25 -10.70 5.68
CA VAL A 247 14.50 -11.01 4.46
C VAL A 247 15.43 -11.02 3.24
N SER A 248 16.38 -10.06 3.17
CA SER A 248 17.41 -10.03 2.15
C SER A 248 18.36 -11.23 2.25
N ASP A 249 18.83 -11.56 3.45
CA ASP A 249 19.72 -12.71 3.66
C ASP A 249 19.04 -14.04 3.30
N ALA A 250 17.74 -14.13 3.53
CA ALA A 250 16.90 -15.25 3.11
C ALA A 250 16.60 -15.27 1.59
N GLY A 251 17.05 -14.30 0.81
CA GLY A 251 16.95 -14.28 -0.65
C GLY A 251 15.60 -13.81 -1.20
N TYR A 252 14.86 -13.00 -0.47
CA TYR A 252 13.66 -12.34 -0.99
C TYR A 252 13.99 -10.97 -1.59
N GLU A 253 13.42 -10.72 -2.75
CA GLU A 253 13.48 -9.40 -3.38
C GLU A 253 12.55 -8.43 -2.67
N GLN A 254 12.97 -7.16 -2.51
CA GLN A 254 12.27 -6.17 -1.72
C GLN A 254 12.04 -4.87 -2.50
N LEU A 255 10.86 -4.27 -2.31
CA LEU A 255 10.47 -2.93 -2.75
C LEU A 255 10.09 -2.12 -1.50
N PRO A 256 11.06 -1.62 -0.71
CA PRO A 256 10.79 -0.91 0.54
C PRO A 256 9.88 0.30 0.37
N GLY A 257 8.93 0.47 1.30
CA GLY A 257 7.99 1.57 1.36
C GLY A 257 8.48 2.69 2.27
N SER A 258 8.63 3.90 1.75
CA SER A 258 9.06 5.09 2.46
C SER A 258 7.94 6.13 2.56
N SER A 259 8.01 7.03 3.53
CA SER A 259 7.06 8.13 3.67
C SER A 259 7.69 9.34 4.34
N ASN A 260 7.19 10.53 4.00
CA ASN A 260 7.45 11.75 4.75
C ASN A 260 6.40 12.00 5.86
N TRP A 261 5.48 11.05 6.03
CA TRP A 261 4.45 11.12 7.05
C TRP A 261 5.04 10.97 8.46
N VAL A 262 4.49 11.73 9.42
CA VAL A 262 4.85 11.63 10.83
C VAL A 262 3.70 10.99 11.58
N MET A 263 3.96 9.85 12.22
CA MET A 263 3.00 9.24 13.11
C MET A 263 2.88 10.07 14.40
N LYS A 264 1.78 10.79 14.53
CA LYS A 264 1.43 11.51 15.77
C LYS A 264 0.32 10.78 16.50
N LYS A 265 0.17 11.14 17.79
CA LYS A 265 -0.92 10.57 18.57
C LYS A 265 -2.27 10.94 17.94
N PRO A 266 -3.20 9.98 17.86
CA PRO A 266 -4.52 10.20 17.24
C PRO A 266 -5.28 11.41 17.80
N GLU A 267 -5.06 11.73 19.07
CA GLU A 267 -5.72 12.85 19.75
C GLU A 267 -5.20 14.22 19.30
N GLU A 268 -3.98 14.27 18.75
CA GLU A 268 -3.34 15.52 18.35
C GLU A 268 -3.67 15.92 16.92
N PHE A 269 -3.87 14.92 16.06
CA PHE A 269 -4.16 15.16 14.63
C PHE A 269 -5.13 14.11 14.09
N PRO A 270 -6.18 14.50 13.39
CA PRO A 270 -6.92 13.58 12.54
C PRO A 270 -5.97 13.01 11.49
N TRP A 271 -6.29 11.84 10.95
CA TRP A 271 -5.60 11.25 9.78
C TRP A 271 -5.40 12.32 8.71
N PRO A 272 -4.27 12.33 7.94
CA PRO A 272 -3.82 13.53 7.24
C PRO A 272 -4.91 14.14 6.38
N THR A 273 -5.49 15.22 6.90
CA THR A 273 -6.61 15.92 6.28
C THR A 273 -6.32 17.39 6.06
N GLY A 274 -5.16 17.90 6.48
CA GLY A 274 -4.85 19.33 6.41
C GLY A 274 -3.41 19.65 6.02
N LYS A 275 -3.23 20.82 5.38
CA LYS A 275 -1.92 21.34 4.95
C LYS A 275 -0.90 21.53 6.09
N ASP A 276 -1.38 21.65 7.33
CA ASP A 276 -0.55 21.81 8.52
C ASP A 276 -0.11 20.47 9.13
N TYR A 277 -0.44 19.35 8.46
CA TYR A 277 0.00 18.03 8.92
C TYR A 277 1.53 17.95 8.93
N PRO A 278 2.14 17.56 10.06
CA PRO A 278 3.59 17.55 10.18
C PRO A 278 4.22 16.50 9.26
N ARG A 279 5.34 16.85 8.66
CA ARG A 279 6.14 16.02 7.75
C ARG A 279 7.55 15.85 8.27
N ASP A 280 8.08 14.64 8.17
CA ASP A 280 9.52 14.39 8.40
C ASP A 280 10.27 14.45 7.06
N ARG A 281 10.94 15.57 6.82
CA ARG A 281 11.69 15.81 5.59
C ARG A 281 12.95 14.98 5.45
N THR A 282 13.34 14.24 6.47
CA THR A 282 14.56 13.41 6.49
C THR A 282 14.26 11.92 6.40
N ALA A 283 13.03 11.51 6.72
CA ALA A 283 12.65 10.10 6.84
C ALA A 283 12.91 9.30 5.57
N ILE A 284 12.44 9.78 4.40
CA ILE A 284 12.62 9.10 3.11
C ILE A 284 14.11 8.89 2.80
N ARG A 285 14.91 9.94 2.94
CA ARG A 285 16.35 9.88 2.67
C ARG A 285 17.07 8.89 3.58
N LEU A 286 16.78 8.95 4.90
CA LEU A 286 17.43 8.09 5.88
C LEU A 286 16.99 6.64 5.75
N PHE A 287 15.71 6.39 5.42
CA PHE A 287 15.23 5.03 5.14
C PHE A 287 15.86 4.47 3.87
N THR A 288 15.95 5.27 2.79
CA THR A 288 16.64 4.86 1.56
C THR A 288 18.09 4.46 1.85
N LYS A 289 18.82 5.28 2.62
CA LYS A 289 20.18 4.95 3.06
C LYS A 289 20.22 3.61 3.82
N HIS A 290 19.35 3.44 4.81
CA HIS A 290 19.30 2.23 5.62
C HIS A 290 19.04 0.98 4.76
N CYS A 291 18.11 1.06 3.80
CA CYS A 291 17.83 -0.06 2.89
C CYS A 291 19.03 -0.39 2.00
N VAL A 292 19.71 0.61 1.43
CA VAL A 292 20.91 0.40 0.61
C VAL A 292 22.03 -0.26 1.39
N GLU A 293 22.17 0.04 2.67
CA GLU A 293 23.19 -0.54 3.56
C GLU A 293 22.86 -1.96 4.04
N ASN A 294 21.57 -2.36 4.05
CA ASN A 294 21.12 -3.61 4.66
C ASN A 294 20.48 -4.62 3.70
N ILE A 295 20.11 -4.22 2.49
CA ILE A 295 19.54 -5.10 1.46
C ILE A 295 20.61 -5.29 0.37
N LYS A 296 20.83 -6.54 -0.05
CA LYS A 296 21.73 -6.85 -1.17
C LYS A 296 21.25 -6.17 -2.43
N ASP A 297 22.15 -5.56 -3.22
CA ASP A 297 21.78 -4.78 -4.41
C ASP A 297 20.91 -5.58 -5.39
N GLU A 298 21.23 -6.84 -5.62
CA GLU A 298 20.46 -7.73 -6.50
C GLU A 298 19.05 -8.07 -5.99
N LEU A 299 18.78 -7.87 -4.69
CA LEU A 299 17.49 -8.12 -4.05
C LEU A 299 16.73 -6.82 -3.74
N LEU A 300 17.32 -5.65 -3.98
CA LEU A 300 16.65 -4.36 -3.87
C LEU A 300 16.00 -4.03 -5.22
N ALA A 301 14.68 -4.23 -5.33
CA ALA A 301 13.93 -3.92 -6.56
C ALA A 301 13.82 -2.42 -6.84
N GLY A 302 13.84 -1.60 -5.80
CA GLY A 302 13.66 -0.15 -5.87
C GLY A 302 13.01 0.40 -4.61
N PHE A 303 12.24 1.49 -4.74
CA PHE A 303 11.53 2.11 -3.62
C PHE A 303 10.11 2.49 -3.99
N LEU A 304 9.19 2.34 -3.02
CA LEU A 304 7.80 2.75 -3.08
C LEU A 304 7.58 3.95 -2.15
N CYS A 305 7.43 5.15 -2.70
CA CYS A 305 7.07 6.33 -1.93
C CYS A 305 5.57 6.29 -1.60
N ALA A 306 5.22 6.27 -0.32
CA ALA A 306 3.85 6.15 0.18
C ALA A 306 3.49 7.31 1.12
N PRO A 307 3.23 8.52 0.62
CA PRO A 307 2.77 9.63 1.44
C PRO A 307 1.29 9.42 1.76
N TRP A 308 1.02 8.73 2.84
CA TRP A 308 -0.31 8.36 3.29
C TRP A 308 -1.23 9.58 3.41
N GLY A 309 -2.40 9.50 2.82
CA GLY A 309 -3.40 10.55 2.88
C GLY A 309 -4.21 10.67 1.59
N GLU A 310 -5.30 11.44 1.64
CA GLU A 310 -6.14 11.71 0.49
C GLU A 310 -5.40 12.48 -0.60
N ILE A 311 -5.74 12.22 -1.85
CA ILE A 311 -5.30 13.05 -2.97
C ILE A 311 -6.24 14.24 -3.08
N ASN A 312 -5.91 15.30 -2.35
CA ASN A 312 -6.68 16.54 -2.31
C ASN A 312 -5.77 17.78 -2.21
N THR A 313 -6.35 18.96 -2.38
CA THR A 313 -5.60 20.22 -2.36
C THR A 313 -4.94 20.54 -1.03
N ALA A 314 -5.47 20.02 0.09
CA ALA A 314 -4.89 20.27 1.42
C ALA A 314 -3.58 19.50 1.64
N LEU A 315 -3.43 18.35 0.98
CA LEU A 315 -2.26 17.47 1.10
C LEU A 315 -1.35 17.49 -0.13
N GLU A 316 -1.68 18.27 -1.15
CA GLU A 316 -0.91 18.31 -2.41
C GLU A 316 0.58 18.55 -2.19
N ASP A 317 0.94 19.54 -1.38
CA ASP A 317 2.35 19.83 -1.08
C ASP A 317 3.05 18.66 -0.41
N CYS A 318 2.34 17.90 0.44
CA CYS A 318 2.88 16.69 1.07
C CYS A 318 3.24 15.62 0.04
N TRP A 319 2.35 15.41 -0.94
CA TRP A 319 2.56 14.51 -2.06
C TRP A 319 3.75 14.93 -2.91
N LEU A 320 3.77 16.18 -3.37
CA LEU A 320 4.83 16.69 -4.25
C LEU A 320 6.20 16.66 -3.57
N GLU A 321 6.26 17.01 -2.28
CA GLU A 321 7.48 16.96 -1.49
C GLU A 321 8.02 15.53 -1.32
N ALA A 322 7.16 14.56 -1.05
CA ALA A 322 7.56 13.16 -0.91
C ALA A 322 8.12 12.58 -2.21
N ILE A 323 7.48 12.90 -3.35
CA ILE A 323 7.94 12.50 -4.69
C ILE A 323 9.33 13.06 -4.97
N ASP A 324 9.55 14.36 -4.69
CA ASP A 324 10.86 14.97 -4.88
C ASP A 324 11.91 14.33 -3.97
N GLN A 325 11.62 14.14 -2.69
CA GLN A 325 12.53 13.54 -1.71
C GLN A 325 12.96 12.11 -2.09
N GLN A 326 12.03 11.29 -2.58
CA GLN A 326 12.38 9.91 -2.97
C GLN A 326 13.27 9.89 -4.21
N ALA A 327 12.98 10.72 -5.20
CA ALA A 327 13.82 10.82 -6.39
C ALA A 327 15.23 11.34 -6.03
N ASP A 328 15.33 12.37 -5.18
CA ASP A 328 16.60 12.91 -4.71
C ASP A 328 17.39 11.88 -3.91
N ALA A 329 16.73 11.12 -3.01
CA ALA A 329 17.39 10.08 -2.24
C ALA A 329 17.95 8.97 -3.14
N MET A 330 17.19 8.50 -4.12
CA MET A 330 17.70 7.49 -5.06
C MET A 330 18.90 8.00 -5.87
N ALA A 331 18.85 9.25 -6.32
CA ALA A 331 19.98 9.87 -7.03
C ALA A 331 21.23 10.02 -6.12
N GLU A 332 21.05 10.46 -4.87
CA GLU A 332 22.12 10.60 -3.88
C GLU A 332 22.86 9.28 -3.62
N PHE A 333 22.12 8.17 -3.52
CA PHE A 333 22.71 6.84 -3.28
C PHE A 333 23.08 6.08 -4.57
N GLY A 334 23.08 6.74 -5.73
CA GLY A 334 23.55 6.19 -7.00
C GLY A 334 22.68 5.08 -7.59
N LEU A 335 21.41 5.02 -7.21
CA LEU A 335 20.45 4.02 -7.71
C LEU A 335 19.97 4.44 -9.11
N LYS A 336 20.17 3.56 -10.09
CA LYS A 336 19.72 3.82 -11.47
C LYS A 336 18.25 3.48 -11.64
N VAL A 337 17.45 4.43 -12.08
CA VAL A 337 16.03 4.30 -12.41
C VAL A 337 15.82 3.97 -13.88
#